data_0982c294becd5dce3a6ea50e0bdd9b7a
#
_entry.id   0982c294becd5dce3a6ea50e0bdd9b7a
#
_cell.length_a   1.000
_cell.length_b   1.000
_cell.length_c   1.000
_cell.angle_alpha   90.00
_cell.angle_beta   90.00
_cell.angle_gamma   90.00
#
_symmetry.space_group_name_H-M   'P 1'
#
loop_
_entity.id
_entity.type
_entity.pdbx_description
1 polymer ?
#
loop_
_entity_poly.entity_id
_entity_poly.type
_entity_poly.pdbx_seq_one_letter_code
_entity_poly.pdbx_strand_id
1 'polypeptide(L)'
;MLAGALLAGVCLLSTPAKADVAAAEATFKTKCAGCHGADGKGKDAMKTRDLSSADVQKQSDADLSGIITNGKPPKMPAYKSMTPDQVKDMVAYIRSLKK
;
A
#
# COMPACT_ATOMS: atom_id res chain seq x y z
N MET A 1 25.34 20.91 -37.60
CA MET A 1 25.01 20.51 -37.31
C MET A 1 24.69 20.10 -36.43
N LEU A 2 24.30 20.02 -35.88
CA LEU A 2 23.99 19.70 -35.23
C LEU A 2 23.53 19.21 -34.46
N ALA A 3 23.30 19.02 -34.44
CA ALA A 3 22.85 18.49 -33.89
C ALA A 3 22.53 18.24 -32.82
N GLY A 4 22.44 18.23 -32.41
CA GLY A 4 22.13 17.92 -31.41
C GLY A 4 21.40 17.59 -30.76
N ALA A 5 20.99 17.59 -30.76
CA ALA A 5 20.23 17.29 -30.20
C ALA A 5 19.99 16.55 -29.43
N LEU A 6 19.98 16.26 -29.22
CA LEU A 6 19.66 15.55 -28.58
C LEU A 6 19.38 15.46 -27.51
N LEU A 7 19.30 15.53 -27.25
CA LEU A 7 19.01 15.35 -26.36
C LEU A 7 18.37 15.12 -25.64
N ALA A 8 18.11 15.32 -25.75
CA ALA A 8 17.37 15.32 -25.22
C ALA A 8 16.92 14.52 -24.64
N GLY A 9 16.74 14.11 -24.56
CA GLY A 9 16.19 13.21 -24.04
C GLY A 9 16.13 12.98 -22.88
N VAL A 10 16.23 13.01 -22.60
CA VAL A 10 16.24 12.68 -21.69
C VAL A 10 15.73 12.65 -20.73
N CYS A 11 15.54 12.80 -20.41
CA CYS A 11 15.12 12.76 -19.55
C CYS A 11 14.37 12.41 -18.98
N LEU A 12 13.95 12.65 -18.93
CA LEU A 12 13.12 12.36 -18.69
C LEU A 12 12.93 11.45 -17.91
N LEU A 13 13.04 10.89 -17.82
CA LEU A 13 13.16 9.96 -17.15
C LEU A 13 12.95 10.12 -15.79
N SER A 14 12.72 11.11 -15.25
CA SER A 14 12.56 11.32 -13.85
C SER A 14 11.13 11.29 -13.39
N THR A 15 10.24 10.70 -14.14
CA THR A 15 8.89 10.48 -13.65
C THR A 15 8.95 9.55 -12.47
N PRO A 16 8.38 9.90 -11.33
CA PRO A 16 8.32 8.99 -10.20
C PRO A 16 7.47 7.78 -10.56
N ALA A 17 7.90 6.63 -10.12
CA ALA A 17 7.12 5.43 -10.31
C ALA A 17 5.81 5.55 -9.56
N LYS A 18 4.71 5.23 -10.22
CA LYS A 18 3.43 5.14 -9.55
C LYS A 18 3.38 3.90 -8.69
N ALA A 19 2.67 3.96 -7.58
CA ALA A 19 2.44 2.79 -6.77
C ALA A 19 1.67 1.75 -7.58
N ASP A 20 2.05 0.49 -7.43
CA ASP A 20 1.39 -0.62 -8.11
C ASP A 20 0.23 -1.11 -7.25
N VAL A 21 -0.90 -0.42 -7.37
CA VAL A 21 -2.08 -0.73 -6.58
C VAL A 21 -2.67 -2.09 -6.96
N ALA A 22 -2.58 -2.47 -8.25
CA ALA A 22 -3.10 -3.76 -8.68
C ALA A 22 -2.30 -4.92 -8.07
N ALA A 23 -0.97 -4.80 -8.02
CA ALA A 23 -0.15 -5.82 -7.38
C ALA A 23 -0.42 -5.87 -5.88
N ALA A 24 -0.60 -4.72 -5.25
CA ALA A 24 -0.92 -4.66 -3.83
C ALA A 24 -2.28 -5.29 -3.54
N GLU A 25 -3.25 -5.07 -4.40
CA GLU A 25 -4.57 -5.69 -4.25
C GLU A 25 -4.47 -7.22 -4.26
N ALA A 26 -3.69 -7.77 -5.18
CA ALA A 26 -3.49 -9.22 -5.25
C ALA A 26 -2.84 -9.74 -3.96
N THR A 27 -1.84 -9.03 -3.45
CA THR A 27 -1.18 -9.38 -2.19
C THR A 27 -2.16 -9.27 -1.02
N PHE A 28 -2.97 -8.22 -1.00
CA PHE A 28 -3.98 -8.02 0.04
C PHE A 28 -4.95 -9.20 0.09
N LYS A 29 -5.45 -9.61 -1.04
CA LYS A 29 -6.41 -10.72 -1.11
C LYS A 29 -5.81 -12.03 -0.65
N THR A 30 -4.51 -12.21 -0.85
CA THR A 30 -3.82 -13.43 -0.45
C THR A 30 -3.41 -13.43 1.03
N LYS A 31 -2.92 -12.29 1.52
CA LYS A 31 -2.27 -12.24 2.84
C LYS A 31 -3.06 -11.48 3.90
N CYS A 32 -3.92 -10.57 3.50
CA CYS A 32 -4.56 -9.64 4.44
C CYS A 32 -6.06 -9.89 4.56
N ALA A 33 -6.69 -10.36 3.49
CA ALA A 33 -8.14 -10.48 3.45
C ALA A 33 -8.70 -11.49 4.44
N GLY A 34 -7.88 -12.46 4.88
CA GLY A 34 -8.30 -13.41 5.89
C GLY A 34 -8.82 -12.75 7.15
N CYS A 35 -8.21 -11.64 7.54
CA CYS A 35 -8.61 -10.88 8.72
C CYS A 35 -9.35 -9.59 8.35
N HIS A 36 -8.94 -8.92 7.27
CA HIS A 36 -9.48 -7.60 6.93
C HIS A 36 -10.67 -7.64 5.96
N GLY A 37 -11.00 -8.82 5.46
CA GLY A 37 -12.06 -8.96 4.46
C GLY A 37 -11.55 -8.65 3.06
N ALA A 38 -12.15 -9.29 2.06
CA ALA A 38 -11.72 -9.11 0.67
C ALA A 38 -11.89 -7.66 0.20
N ASP A 39 -12.85 -6.94 0.79
CA ASP A 39 -13.12 -5.53 0.47
C ASP A 39 -12.45 -4.56 1.45
N GLY A 40 -11.70 -5.07 2.41
CA GLY A 40 -11.01 -4.25 3.41
C GLY A 40 -11.90 -3.69 4.50
N LYS A 41 -13.17 -4.06 4.53
CA LYS A 41 -14.12 -3.51 5.52
C LYS A 41 -14.03 -4.18 6.88
N GLY A 42 -13.15 -5.14 7.02
CA GLY A 42 -13.00 -5.86 8.27
C GLY A 42 -13.97 -7.02 8.39
N LYS A 43 -13.78 -7.78 9.43
CA LYS A 43 -14.63 -8.92 9.76
C LYS A 43 -14.96 -8.86 11.24
N ASP A 44 -16.27 -8.90 11.56
CA ASP A 44 -16.70 -8.86 12.96
C ASP A 44 -16.07 -9.99 13.77
N ALA A 45 -16.01 -11.18 13.17
CA ALA A 45 -15.46 -12.33 13.86
C ALA A 45 -13.97 -12.14 14.22
N MET A 46 -13.26 -11.36 13.43
CA MET A 46 -11.84 -11.08 13.67
C MET A 46 -11.61 -9.76 14.40
N LYS A 47 -12.66 -8.98 14.62
CA LYS A 47 -12.61 -7.66 15.27
C LYS A 47 -11.63 -6.72 14.58
N THR A 48 -11.58 -6.80 13.25
CA THR A 48 -10.71 -5.94 12.45
C THR A 48 -11.45 -4.69 12.02
N ARG A 49 -10.68 -3.61 11.83
CA ARG A 49 -11.25 -2.33 11.45
C ARG A 49 -11.57 -2.28 9.98
N ASP A 50 -12.55 -1.44 9.65
CA ASP A 50 -12.86 -1.08 8.27
C ASP A 50 -11.74 -0.15 7.76
N LEU A 51 -10.95 -0.64 6.83
CA LEU A 51 -9.82 0.13 6.30
C LEU A 51 -10.25 1.36 5.52
N SER A 52 -11.51 1.41 5.06
CA SER A 52 -12.03 2.59 4.36
C SER A 52 -12.49 3.68 5.33
N SER A 53 -12.51 3.39 6.63
CA SER A 53 -13.05 4.30 7.63
C SER A 53 -12.15 5.52 7.84
N ALA A 54 -12.76 6.59 8.34
CA ALA A 54 -12.02 7.81 8.66
C ALA A 54 -10.93 7.56 9.69
N ASP A 55 -11.19 6.69 10.67
CA ASP A 55 -10.21 6.37 11.71
C ASP A 55 -8.92 5.80 11.12
N VAL A 56 -9.03 4.94 10.12
CA VAL A 56 -7.85 4.39 9.45
C VAL A 56 -7.25 5.42 8.50
N GLN A 57 -8.09 6.08 7.72
CA GLN A 57 -7.62 6.97 6.66
C GLN A 57 -6.94 8.23 7.19
N LYS A 58 -7.21 8.63 8.43
CA LYS A 58 -6.54 9.78 9.03
C LYS A 58 -5.13 9.47 9.51
N GLN A 59 -4.75 8.21 9.61
CA GLN A 59 -3.40 7.83 10.01
C GLN A 59 -2.41 8.19 8.90
N SER A 60 -1.19 8.55 9.29
CA SER A 60 -0.16 8.90 8.30
C SER A 60 0.29 7.69 7.53
N ASP A 61 0.89 7.91 6.36
CA ASP A 61 1.48 6.83 5.59
C ASP A 61 2.57 6.10 6.39
N ALA A 62 3.34 6.85 7.19
CA ALA A 62 4.36 6.25 8.04
C ALA A 62 3.75 5.33 9.08
N ASP A 63 2.61 5.74 9.68
CA ASP A 63 1.92 4.91 10.67
C ASP A 63 1.40 3.63 10.02
N LEU A 64 0.77 3.73 8.87
CA LEU A 64 0.23 2.57 8.17
C LEU A 64 1.36 1.64 7.73
N SER A 65 2.45 2.19 7.23
CA SER A 65 3.62 1.41 6.83
C SER A 65 4.22 0.67 8.02
N GLY A 66 4.31 1.33 9.16
CA GLY A 66 4.84 0.72 10.39
C GLY A 66 3.97 -0.43 10.86
N ILE A 67 2.65 -0.26 10.79
CA ILE A 67 1.73 -1.32 11.20
C ILE A 67 1.88 -2.56 10.29
N ILE A 68 2.02 -2.35 8.99
CA ILE A 68 2.21 -3.47 8.06
C ILE A 68 3.54 -4.18 8.35
N THR A 69 4.61 -3.42 8.49
CA THR A 69 5.95 -3.98 8.65
C THR A 69 6.12 -4.67 9.98
N ASN A 70 5.64 -4.05 11.05
CA ASN A 70 5.88 -4.52 12.42
C ASN A 70 4.72 -5.28 13.02
N GLY A 71 3.56 -5.23 12.36
CA GLY A 71 2.36 -5.84 12.88
C GLY A 71 1.75 -5.03 14.00
N LYS A 72 0.66 -5.55 14.53
CA LYS A 72 -0.03 -4.96 15.66
C LYS A 72 -0.44 -6.08 16.60
N PRO A 73 0.42 -6.43 17.55
CA PRO A 73 0.12 -7.53 18.45
C PRO A 73 -1.17 -7.29 19.23
N PRO A 74 -1.85 -8.35 19.61
CA PRO A 74 -1.48 -9.74 19.38
C PRO A 74 -2.02 -10.32 18.07
N LYS A 75 -2.86 -9.58 17.34
CA LYS A 75 -3.65 -10.17 16.26
C LYS A 75 -3.06 -10.01 14.87
N MET A 76 -2.44 -8.87 14.59
CA MET A 76 -1.90 -8.64 13.26
C MET A 76 -0.41 -8.99 13.23
N PRO A 77 -0.03 -9.99 12.41
CA PRO A 77 1.38 -10.37 12.31
C PRO A 77 2.18 -9.30 11.57
N ALA A 78 3.48 -9.34 11.76
CA ALA A 78 4.41 -8.49 11.05
C ALA A 78 4.69 -9.07 9.65
N TYR A 79 4.82 -8.18 8.67
CA TYR A 79 5.14 -8.57 7.29
C TYR A 79 6.52 -8.05 6.91
N LYS A 80 7.53 -8.54 7.63
CA LYS A 80 8.89 -8.02 7.46
C LYS A 80 9.54 -8.44 6.14
N SER A 81 8.96 -9.43 5.47
CA SER A 81 9.47 -9.85 4.17
C SER A 81 9.01 -8.96 3.02
N MET A 82 8.02 -8.09 3.25
CA MET A 82 7.61 -7.13 2.24
C MET A 82 8.71 -6.08 2.06
N THR A 83 9.04 -5.79 0.80
CA THR A 83 10.01 -4.73 0.52
C THR A 83 9.40 -3.36 0.82
N PRO A 84 10.21 -2.32 1.01
CA PRO A 84 9.67 -0.96 1.19
C PRO A 84 8.73 -0.54 0.07
N ASP A 85 9.02 -0.91 -1.17
CA ASP A 85 8.14 -0.59 -2.30
C ASP A 85 6.81 -1.33 -2.19
N GLN A 86 6.83 -2.59 -1.78
CA GLN A 86 5.61 -3.37 -1.59
C GLN A 86 4.76 -2.78 -0.47
N VAL A 87 5.37 -2.34 0.62
CA VAL A 87 4.65 -1.70 1.72
C VAL A 87 4.02 -0.39 1.23
N LYS A 88 4.77 0.40 0.47
CA LYS A 88 4.27 1.64 -0.10
C LYS A 88 3.08 1.39 -1.03
N ASP A 89 3.17 0.37 -1.86
CA ASP A 89 2.07 -0.01 -2.75
C ASP A 89 0.85 -0.43 -1.93
N MET A 90 1.05 -1.15 -0.84
CA MET A 90 -0.04 -1.58 0.03
C MET A 90 -0.72 -0.39 0.69
N VAL A 91 0.05 0.59 1.16
CA VAL A 91 -0.54 1.81 1.72
C VAL A 91 -1.37 2.53 0.66
N ALA A 92 -0.87 2.60 -0.58
CA ALA A 92 -1.64 3.21 -1.68
C ALA A 92 -2.94 2.45 -1.94
N TYR A 93 -2.90 1.13 -1.88
CA TYR A 93 -4.11 0.33 -2.01
C TYR A 93 -5.11 0.65 -0.90
N ILE A 94 -4.65 0.71 0.36
CA ILE A 94 -5.51 1.05 1.50
C ILE A 94 -6.13 2.44 1.29
N ARG A 95 -5.35 3.41 0.79
CA ARG A 95 -5.89 4.74 0.49
C ARG A 95 -6.97 4.69 -0.59
N SER A 96 -6.84 3.77 -1.54
CA SER A 96 -7.84 3.62 -2.59
C SER A 96 -9.18 3.13 -2.06
N LEU A 97 -9.21 2.56 -0.85
CA LEU A 97 -10.44 2.07 -0.22
C LEU A 97 -11.23 3.20 0.45
N LYS A 98 -10.68 4.38 0.56
CA LYS A 98 -11.33 5.51 1.22
C LYS A 98 -12.69 5.78 0.60
N LYS A 99 -13.68 5.95 1.44
CA LYS A 99 -15.04 6.28 1.03
C LYS A 99 -15.20 7.73 0.61
#